data_d8e636bca8b3310a85502eef8186f941
#
_entry.id   d8e636bca8b3310a85502eef8186f941
#
_cell.length_a   1.000
_cell.length_b   1.000
_cell.length_c   1.000
_cell.angle_alpha   90.00
_cell.angle_beta   90.00
_cell.angle_gamma   90.00
#
_symmetry.space_group_name_H-M   'P 1'
#
loop_
_entity.id
_entity.type
_entity.pdbx_description
1 polymer ?
#
loop_
_entity_poly.entity_id
_entity_poly.type
_entity_poly.pdbx_seq_one_letter_code
_entity_poly.pdbx_strand_id
1 'polypeptide(L)'
;MKRKPLELYIHIPFCKKKCNYCDFLSAPASKPRRQEYMQALMTEIMIWSGAAYDGHEVKSIFIGGGTPSILEPEQIGTLMRMINIYFNVSKSAEITIECNPGMVNKDKLMAYRAEGINRLSIGLQSANDAELAVLGRIHTWADFVATYNLARECGFTNINVDLMSALPGQKLESWTDTLKKVAELNPEHISAYSLIIEEGTPFFARYGELSNEDVQVGGKPAVEIGAAETVTENADGTISTEGGAAKLVCVTDEMAAWPELPNEDTERAMYAATEEILAAYGYHRYEISNYAKKNKECSHNVGYWTGIDYIGLGLGASSLFENARFSNVRDVAAYKEAAENAQLPTDWETVHQLKEEHRIEEFMFLGLRMMRGVSRKEFERRFKKSMDEVYGEVIAKYTGMGLLEEADGWVRLTAQGIDVSNMVLADFLLDIEEEEIEILEGDFEREVEEELQRELEEAQKVAEEEE
;
A
#
# COMPACT_ATOMS: atom_id res chain seq x y z
N MET A 1 31.24 0.13 4.46
CA MET A 1 30.53 0.64 3.27
C MET A 1 29.31 1.46 3.74
N LYS A 2 28.78 2.37 2.92
CA LYS A 2 27.54 3.07 3.26
C LYS A 2 26.39 2.10 3.00
N ARG A 3 25.54 1.82 4.02
CA ARG A 3 24.38 0.95 3.87
C ARG A 3 23.39 1.52 2.86
N LYS A 4 22.73 0.66 2.10
CA LYS A 4 21.66 1.05 1.18
C LYS A 4 20.38 1.37 1.98
N PRO A 5 19.56 2.36 1.56
CA PRO A 5 18.26 2.57 2.19
C PRO A 5 17.33 1.39 1.88
N LEU A 6 16.53 1.02 2.85
CA LEU A 6 15.51 -0.04 2.78
C LEU A 6 14.22 0.45 3.42
N GLU A 7 13.09 -0.01 2.93
CA GLU A 7 11.78 0.20 3.51
C GLU A 7 11.13 -1.14 3.87
N LEU A 8 10.34 -1.18 4.94
CA LEU A 8 9.59 -2.36 5.33
C LEU A 8 8.09 -2.07 5.26
N TYR A 9 7.36 -2.86 4.49
CA TYR A 9 5.92 -2.89 4.52
C TYR A 9 5.45 -4.13 5.30
N ILE A 10 4.60 -3.95 6.30
CA ILE A 10 4.07 -5.04 7.12
C ILE A 10 2.58 -5.17 6.85
N HIS A 11 2.19 -6.28 6.24
CA HIS A 11 0.78 -6.53 5.95
C HIS A 11 0.07 -7.21 7.10
N ILE A 12 -0.99 -6.61 7.61
CA ILE A 12 -1.88 -7.18 8.63
C ILE A 12 -3.25 -7.41 8.01
N PRO A 13 -3.58 -8.67 7.62
CA PRO A 13 -4.75 -8.98 6.79
C PRO A 13 -6.07 -9.06 7.59
N PHE A 14 -6.22 -8.24 8.63
CA PHE A 14 -7.37 -8.37 9.53
C PHE A 14 -8.21 -7.10 9.57
N CYS A 15 -9.53 -7.26 9.41
CA CYS A 15 -10.51 -6.21 9.60
C CYS A 15 -11.59 -6.65 10.59
N LYS A 16 -12.27 -5.70 11.22
CA LYS A 16 -13.49 -5.98 11.97
C LYS A 16 -14.67 -6.28 11.04
N LYS A 17 -14.71 -5.54 9.92
CA LYS A 17 -15.67 -5.67 8.82
C LYS A 17 -15.01 -5.18 7.55
N LYS A 18 -15.19 -5.86 6.41
CA LYS A 18 -14.71 -5.41 5.11
C LYS A 18 -15.63 -4.32 4.56
N CYS A 19 -15.06 -3.26 4.01
CA CYS A 19 -15.79 -2.15 3.40
C CYS A 19 -16.27 -2.51 2.00
N ASN A 20 -17.31 -1.82 1.50
CA ASN A 20 -17.94 -2.15 0.23
C ASN A 20 -17.07 -1.88 -1.02
N TYR A 21 -16.01 -1.09 -0.87
CA TYR A 21 -15.08 -0.70 -1.94
C TYR A 21 -13.71 -1.38 -1.87
N CYS A 22 -13.42 -2.10 -0.77
CA CYS A 22 -12.06 -2.51 -0.45
C CYS A 22 -11.70 -3.85 -1.12
N ASP A 23 -10.66 -3.86 -1.94
CA ASP A 23 -10.06 -5.02 -2.58
C ASP A 23 -8.87 -5.61 -1.79
N PHE A 24 -8.33 -4.85 -0.83
CA PHE A 24 -7.17 -5.28 -0.06
C PHE A 24 -7.36 -6.68 0.53
N LEU A 25 -6.29 -7.46 0.49
CA LEU A 25 -6.26 -8.81 1.06
C LEU A 25 -6.48 -8.74 2.58
N SER A 26 -7.74 -8.82 2.98
CA SER A 26 -8.13 -8.67 4.38
C SER A 26 -9.48 -9.33 4.67
N ALA A 27 -9.60 -9.90 5.88
CA ALA A 27 -10.83 -10.54 6.35
C ALA A 27 -11.00 -10.41 7.87
N PRO A 28 -12.22 -10.60 8.41
CA PRO A 28 -12.41 -10.80 9.85
C PRO A 28 -11.69 -12.08 10.32
N ALA A 29 -11.06 -12.03 11.49
CA ALA A 29 -10.38 -13.19 12.07
C ALA A 29 -10.54 -13.24 13.60
N SER A 30 -10.64 -14.45 14.14
CA SER A 30 -10.64 -14.70 15.58
C SER A 30 -9.29 -14.37 16.24
N LYS A 31 -9.27 -14.15 17.57
CA LYS A 31 -8.01 -13.90 18.29
C LYS A 31 -6.97 -15.02 18.10
N PRO A 32 -7.32 -16.32 18.21
CA PRO A 32 -6.35 -17.39 17.96
C PRO A 32 -5.70 -17.31 16.56
N ARG A 33 -6.49 -17.11 15.51
CA ARG A 33 -6.00 -16.99 14.15
C ARG A 33 -5.04 -15.82 13.96
N ARG A 34 -5.38 -14.66 14.52
CA ARG A 34 -4.46 -13.53 14.51
C ARG A 34 -3.14 -13.84 15.21
N GLN A 35 -3.19 -14.63 16.29
CA GLN A 35 -1.99 -15.04 17.01
C GLN A 35 -1.14 -16.01 16.18
N GLU A 36 -1.73 -17.01 15.54
CA GLU A 36 -1.05 -17.93 14.62
C GLU A 36 -0.38 -17.19 13.46
N TYR A 37 -1.11 -16.28 12.83
CA TYR A 37 -0.55 -15.42 11.78
C TYR A 37 0.63 -14.60 12.26
N MET A 38 0.53 -13.97 13.43
CA MET A 38 1.63 -13.20 14.00
C MET A 38 2.86 -14.06 14.29
N GLN A 39 2.68 -15.34 14.64
CA GLN A 39 3.81 -16.27 14.80
C GLN A 39 4.50 -16.54 13.45
N ALA A 40 3.75 -16.81 12.40
CA ALA A 40 4.31 -17.01 11.06
C ALA A 40 5.04 -15.74 10.56
N LEU A 41 4.46 -14.55 10.77
CA LEU A 41 5.10 -13.28 10.43
C LEU A 41 6.42 -13.06 11.19
N MET A 42 6.51 -13.46 12.45
CA MET A 42 7.76 -13.37 13.21
C MET A 42 8.85 -14.30 12.63
N THR A 43 8.47 -15.49 12.16
CA THR A 43 9.40 -16.40 11.48
C THR A 43 9.91 -15.80 10.17
N GLU A 44 9.03 -15.24 9.36
CA GLU A 44 9.42 -14.54 8.12
C GLU A 44 10.42 -13.41 8.39
N ILE A 45 10.16 -12.58 9.42
CA ILE A 45 11.09 -11.50 9.85
C ILE A 45 12.47 -12.06 10.19
N MET A 46 12.55 -13.20 10.88
CA MET A 46 13.82 -13.85 11.21
C MET A 46 14.58 -14.32 9.98
N ILE A 47 13.88 -14.95 9.03
CA ILE A 47 14.50 -15.46 7.80
C ILE A 47 15.11 -14.31 6.99
N TRP A 48 14.41 -13.19 6.86
CA TRP A 48 14.91 -12.02 6.13
C TRP A 48 16.17 -11.37 6.72
N SER A 49 16.52 -11.66 7.96
CA SER A 49 17.64 -10.98 8.65
C SER A 49 18.99 -11.22 7.94
N GLY A 50 19.23 -12.45 7.45
CA GLY A 50 20.47 -12.81 6.77
C GLY A 50 20.71 -11.92 5.54
N ALA A 51 19.71 -11.77 4.69
CA ALA A 51 19.85 -11.02 3.43
C ALA A 51 19.87 -9.48 3.62
N ALA A 52 19.24 -8.94 4.66
CA ALA A 52 18.96 -7.50 4.74
C ALA A 52 19.78 -6.77 5.82
N TYR A 53 20.26 -7.42 6.88
CA TYR A 53 20.79 -6.74 8.06
C TYR A 53 22.06 -5.91 7.80
N ASP A 54 23.07 -6.51 7.20
CA ASP A 54 24.40 -5.88 7.08
C ASP A 54 24.52 -4.86 5.94
N GLY A 55 23.83 -5.14 4.82
CA GLY A 55 23.90 -4.31 3.62
C GLY A 55 22.99 -3.08 3.66
N HIS A 56 21.95 -3.08 4.51
CA HIS A 56 20.85 -2.12 4.44
C HIS A 56 20.63 -1.37 5.75
N GLU A 57 19.97 -0.21 5.66
CA GLU A 57 19.48 0.58 6.79
C GLU A 57 18.01 0.93 6.54
N VAL A 58 17.11 0.44 7.39
CA VAL A 58 15.66 0.69 7.29
C VAL A 58 15.37 2.15 7.56
N LYS A 59 14.80 2.84 6.58
CA LYS A 59 14.45 4.26 6.61
C LYS A 59 13.00 4.51 6.94
N SER A 60 12.12 3.58 6.56
CA SER A 60 10.70 3.64 6.91
C SER A 60 10.14 2.25 7.16
N ILE A 61 9.13 2.19 8.04
CA ILE A 61 8.32 1.02 8.32
C ILE A 61 6.86 1.44 8.19
N PHE A 62 6.09 0.73 7.39
CA PHE A 62 4.66 0.97 7.22
C PHE A 62 3.87 -0.28 7.58
N ILE A 63 3.12 -0.22 8.67
CA ILE A 63 2.26 -1.31 9.16
C ILE A 63 0.83 -1.03 8.67
N GLY A 64 0.41 -1.76 7.63
CA GLY A 64 -0.82 -1.50 6.90
C GLY A 64 -1.59 -2.75 6.49
N GLY A 65 -2.47 -2.60 5.52
CA GLY A 65 -3.24 -3.67 4.87
C GLY A 65 -4.73 -3.65 5.23
N GLY A 66 -5.18 -4.49 6.15
CA GLY A 66 -6.56 -4.45 6.63
C GLY A 66 -6.76 -3.35 7.67
N THR A 67 -6.58 -3.70 8.93
CA THR A 67 -6.70 -2.75 10.05
C THR A 67 -5.69 -3.15 11.14
N PRO A 68 -4.43 -2.74 11.04
CA PRO A 68 -3.40 -3.10 12.01
C PRO A 68 -3.76 -2.77 13.46
N SER A 69 -4.53 -1.71 13.67
CA SER A 69 -5.03 -1.32 15.00
C SER A 69 -6.00 -2.31 15.65
N ILE A 70 -6.37 -3.41 14.97
CA ILE A 70 -7.13 -4.53 15.57
C ILE A 70 -6.24 -5.39 16.49
N LEU A 71 -4.92 -5.38 16.27
CA LEU A 71 -3.96 -6.11 17.09
C LEU A 71 -3.90 -5.56 18.51
N GLU A 72 -3.59 -6.43 19.46
CA GLU A 72 -3.38 -6.01 20.84
C GLU A 72 -1.99 -5.31 20.99
N PRO A 73 -1.82 -4.42 21.97
CA PRO A 73 -0.55 -3.71 22.18
C PRO A 73 0.67 -4.62 22.27
N GLU A 74 0.52 -5.77 22.91
CA GLU A 74 1.60 -6.75 23.12
C GLU A 74 2.05 -7.37 21.78
N GLN A 75 1.13 -7.55 20.82
CA GLN A 75 1.44 -8.07 19.49
C GLN A 75 2.25 -7.04 18.69
N ILE A 76 1.85 -5.77 18.73
CA ILE A 76 2.61 -4.68 18.10
C ILE A 76 3.98 -4.51 18.77
N GLY A 77 4.05 -4.58 20.10
CA GLY A 77 5.31 -4.51 20.82
C GLY A 77 6.25 -5.65 20.45
N THR A 78 5.74 -6.87 20.29
CA THR A 78 6.53 -8.01 19.84
C THR A 78 7.02 -7.80 18.42
N LEU A 79 6.14 -7.40 17.49
CA LEU A 79 6.49 -7.09 16.11
C LEU A 79 7.64 -6.07 16.03
N MET A 80 7.51 -4.95 16.71
CA MET A 80 8.53 -3.89 16.69
C MET A 80 9.86 -4.34 17.31
N ARG A 81 9.83 -5.15 18.36
CA ARG A 81 11.07 -5.73 18.93
C ARG A 81 11.75 -6.68 17.96
N MET A 82 10.99 -7.57 17.29
CA MET A 82 11.56 -8.48 16.27
C MET A 82 12.19 -7.70 15.13
N ILE A 83 11.51 -6.69 14.60
CA ILE A 83 12.07 -5.84 13.54
C ILE A 83 13.36 -5.16 13.99
N ASN A 84 13.41 -4.62 15.20
CA ASN A 84 14.62 -3.97 15.72
C ASN A 84 15.79 -4.94 16.02
N ILE A 85 15.49 -6.23 16.24
CA ILE A 85 16.53 -7.27 16.41
C ILE A 85 17.09 -7.69 15.07
N TYR A 86 16.21 -7.92 14.08
CA TYR A 86 16.57 -8.57 12.84
C TYR A 86 16.82 -7.61 11.66
N PHE A 87 16.53 -6.32 11.81
CA PHE A 87 16.85 -5.29 10.81
C PHE A 87 17.60 -4.13 11.46
N ASN A 88 18.48 -3.50 10.67
CA ASN A 88 19.18 -2.30 11.11
C ASN A 88 18.28 -1.06 10.93
N VAL A 89 17.41 -0.79 11.88
CA VAL A 89 16.46 0.32 11.82
C VAL A 89 17.16 1.63 12.16
N SER A 90 17.04 2.62 11.27
CA SER A 90 17.55 3.98 11.49
C SER A 90 16.88 4.61 12.71
N LYS A 91 17.65 5.33 13.53
CA LYS A 91 17.10 6.09 14.67
C LYS A 91 16.12 7.19 14.25
N SER A 92 16.17 7.61 12.99
CA SER A 92 15.27 8.59 12.40
C SER A 92 14.23 7.96 11.46
N ALA A 93 14.05 6.64 11.48
CA ALA A 93 13.07 5.97 10.64
C ALA A 93 11.65 6.51 10.89
N GLU A 94 10.92 6.71 9.81
CA GLU A 94 9.48 6.94 9.89
C GLU A 94 8.78 5.60 10.12
N ILE A 95 8.02 5.48 11.20
CA ILE A 95 7.30 4.26 11.54
C ILE A 95 5.82 4.59 11.60
N THR A 96 5.08 4.13 10.59
CA THR A 96 3.65 4.37 10.40
C THR A 96 2.85 3.14 10.81
N ILE A 97 1.69 3.37 11.44
CA ILE A 97 0.65 2.35 11.62
C ILE A 97 -0.70 2.89 11.15
N GLU A 98 -1.44 2.07 10.41
CA GLU A 98 -2.80 2.38 10.01
C GLU A 98 -3.80 2.12 11.14
N CYS A 99 -4.70 3.07 11.32
CA CYS A 99 -5.74 3.04 12.33
C CYS A 99 -7.10 3.35 11.73
N ASN A 100 -8.12 2.59 12.13
CA ASN A 100 -9.50 3.00 11.89
C ASN A 100 -10.07 3.76 13.09
N PRO A 101 -10.88 4.81 12.87
CA PRO A 101 -11.56 5.54 13.94
C PRO A 101 -12.34 4.59 14.86
N GLY A 102 -12.29 4.85 16.18
CA GLY A 102 -12.94 4.01 17.19
C GLY A 102 -12.26 2.67 17.50
N MET A 103 -11.15 2.32 16.81
CA MET A 103 -10.42 1.06 17.02
C MET A 103 -9.22 1.18 17.96
N VAL A 104 -8.84 2.39 18.33
CA VAL A 104 -7.73 2.67 19.25
C VAL A 104 -8.24 3.36 20.52
N ASN A 105 -7.58 3.06 21.62
CA ASN A 105 -7.77 3.73 22.91
C ASN A 105 -6.43 4.31 23.38
N LYS A 106 -6.44 4.98 24.52
CA LYS A 106 -5.25 5.63 25.07
C LYS A 106 -4.10 4.65 25.31
N ASP A 107 -4.40 3.46 25.84
CA ASP A 107 -3.39 2.45 26.15
C ASP A 107 -2.70 1.94 24.87
N LYS A 108 -3.46 1.67 23.80
CA LYS A 108 -2.90 1.30 22.49
C LYS A 108 -2.00 2.40 21.94
N LEU A 109 -2.48 3.64 21.91
CA LEU A 109 -1.71 4.78 21.37
C LEU A 109 -0.43 5.03 22.17
N MET A 110 -0.48 4.92 23.48
CA MET A 110 0.71 5.03 24.34
C MET A 110 1.69 3.88 24.11
N ALA A 111 1.19 2.65 23.92
CA ALA A 111 2.03 1.51 23.57
C ALA A 111 2.71 1.71 22.22
N TYR A 112 1.98 2.16 21.20
CA TYR A 112 2.57 2.47 19.89
C TYR A 112 3.72 3.48 19.99
N ARG A 113 3.52 4.55 20.75
CA ARG A 113 4.58 5.54 21.02
C ARG A 113 5.79 4.95 21.73
N ALA A 114 5.57 4.08 22.71
CA ALA A 114 6.63 3.43 23.47
C ALA A 114 7.50 2.52 22.59
N GLU A 115 6.89 1.87 21.58
CA GLU A 115 7.58 1.01 20.62
C GLU A 115 8.19 1.78 19.43
N GLY A 116 8.17 3.12 19.46
CA GLY A 116 8.82 3.95 18.45
C GLY A 116 7.94 4.33 17.25
N ILE A 117 6.68 3.91 17.20
CA ILE A 117 5.74 4.34 16.15
C ILE A 117 5.55 5.85 16.28
N ASN A 118 5.87 6.59 15.19
CA ASN A 118 5.93 8.04 15.22
C ASN A 118 4.98 8.72 14.22
N ARG A 119 4.30 7.94 13.38
CA ARG A 119 3.28 8.42 12.43
C ARG A 119 2.02 7.54 12.52
N LEU A 120 0.84 8.15 12.47
CA LEU A 120 -0.45 7.47 12.33
C LEU A 120 -1.05 7.76 10.97
N SER A 121 -1.67 6.76 10.32
CA SER A 121 -2.56 6.95 9.18
C SER A 121 -3.98 6.60 9.61
N ILE A 122 -4.90 7.56 9.56
CA ILE A 122 -6.27 7.37 10.05
C ILE A 122 -7.24 7.39 8.87
N GLY A 123 -7.85 6.25 8.61
CA GLY A 123 -8.80 6.06 7.51
C GLY A 123 -10.17 6.68 7.81
N LEU A 124 -10.35 7.97 7.56
CA LEU A 124 -11.63 8.67 7.70
C LEU A 124 -12.55 8.42 6.49
N GLN A 125 -12.05 8.67 5.29
CA GLN A 125 -12.69 8.63 3.97
C GLN A 125 -13.63 9.81 3.70
N SER A 126 -14.56 10.16 4.58
CA SER A 126 -15.47 11.29 4.47
C SER A 126 -15.86 11.86 5.84
N ALA A 127 -16.12 13.16 5.91
CA ALA A 127 -16.71 13.80 7.08
C ALA A 127 -18.26 13.82 7.06
N ASN A 128 -18.86 13.05 6.15
CA ASN A 128 -20.31 12.87 5.99
C ASN A 128 -20.70 11.44 6.37
N ASP A 129 -21.47 11.29 7.44
CA ASP A 129 -21.85 9.96 7.96
C ASP A 129 -22.72 9.16 6.97
N ALA A 130 -23.48 9.81 6.09
CA ALA A 130 -24.24 9.12 5.05
C ALA A 130 -23.31 8.50 3.98
N GLU A 131 -22.26 9.21 3.59
CA GLU A 131 -21.23 8.68 2.68
C GLU A 131 -20.45 7.53 3.33
N LEU A 132 -20.10 7.66 4.61
CA LEU A 132 -19.46 6.58 5.38
C LEU A 132 -20.34 5.32 5.44
N ALA A 133 -21.65 5.48 5.59
CA ALA A 133 -22.59 4.35 5.60
C ALA A 133 -22.62 3.60 4.26
N VAL A 134 -22.64 4.32 3.13
CA VAL A 134 -22.57 3.74 1.78
C VAL A 134 -21.26 2.98 1.57
N LEU A 135 -20.14 3.50 2.06
CA LEU A 135 -18.84 2.82 2.05
C LEU A 135 -18.79 1.55 2.91
N GLY A 136 -19.81 1.31 3.76
CA GLY A 136 -19.83 0.22 4.73
C GLY A 136 -18.91 0.46 5.93
N ARG A 137 -18.50 1.72 6.18
CA ARG A 137 -17.71 2.09 7.36
C ARG A 137 -18.54 1.94 8.64
N ILE A 138 -17.87 1.56 9.71
CA ILE A 138 -18.50 1.31 11.03
C ILE A 138 -18.33 2.46 12.01
N HIS A 139 -17.66 3.55 11.59
CA HIS A 139 -17.40 4.74 12.38
C HIS A 139 -18.14 5.95 11.80
N THR A 140 -18.29 6.98 12.61
CA THR A 140 -18.85 8.28 12.27
C THR A 140 -17.76 9.36 12.24
N TRP A 141 -18.09 10.54 11.73
CA TRP A 141 -17.25 11.74 11.86
C TRP A 141 -16.89 12.04 13.32
N ALA A 142 -17.84 11.89 14.24
CA ALA A 142 -17.60 12.11 15.67
C ALA A 142 -16.57 11.12 16.25
N ASP A 143 -16.62 9.85 15.85
CA ASP A 143 -15.64 8.83 16.26
C ASP A 143 -14.23 9.16 15.73
N PHE A 144 -14.16 9.68 14.51
CA PHE A 144 -12.90 10.14 13.95
C PHE A 144 -12.31 11.31 14.73
N VAL A 145 -13.11 12.36 15.00
CA VAL A 145 -12.65 13.52 15.76
C VAL A 145 -12.17 13.12 17.16
N ALA A 146 -12.90 12.22 17.83
CA ALA A 146 -12.49 11.69 19.13
C ALA A 146 -11.16 10.94 19.04
N THR A 147 -10.99 10.08 18.02
CA THR A 147 -9.75 9.32 17.78
C THR A 147 -8.57 10.26 17.47
N TYR A 148 -8.78 11.24 16.63
CA TYR A 148 -7.76 12.23 16.25
C TYR A 148 -7.27 13.03 17.47
N ASN A 149 -8.20 13.57 18.26
CA ASN A 149 -7.86 14.32 19.46
C ASN A 149 -7.12 13.46 20.49
N LEU A 150 -7.57 12.22 20.69
CA LEU A 150 -6.89 11.27 21.56
C LEU A 150 -5.47 10.97 21.10
N ALA A 151 -5.24 10.82 19.78
CA ALA A 151 -3.91 10.65 19.22
C ALA A 151 -3.00 11.86 19.51
N ARG A 152 -3.53 13.10 19.38
CA ARG A 152 -2.83 14.33 19.75
C ARG A 152 -2.50 14.38 21.24
N GLU A 153 -3.45 14.04 22.11
CA GLU A 153 -3.22 13.95 23.57
C GLU A 153 -2.14 12.92 23.93
N CYS A 154 -2.05 11.82 23.18
CA CYS A 154 -0.99 10.82 23.33
C CYS A 154 0.36 11.23 22.71
N GLY A 155 0.47 12.44 22.16
CA GLY A 155 1.70 13.04 21.67
C GLY A 155 2.08 12.69 20.23
N PHE A 156 1.15 12.22 19.40
CA PHE A 156 1.38 12.08 17.97
C PHE A 156 1.37 13.45 17.29
N THR A 157 2.48 13.79 16.64
CA THR A 157 2.72 15.04 15.91
C THR A 157 2.92 14.83 14.41
N ASN A 158 2.67 13.62 13.92
CA ASN A 158 2.66 13.27 12.50
C ASN A 158 1.46 12.35 12.26
N ILE A 159 0.36 12.94 11.78
CA ILE A 159 -0.89 12.23 11.52
C ILE A 159 -1.27 12.46 10.06
N ASN A 160 -1.51 11.36 9.36
CA ASN A 160 -2.18 11.35 8.07
C ASN A 160 -3.67 11.09 8.27
N VAL A 161 -4.48 11.70 7.41
CA VAL A 161 -5.92 11.42 7.27
C VAL A 161 -6.19 11.00 5.84
N ASP A 162 -6.74 9.79 5.66
CA ASP A 162 -7.13 9.29 4.34
C ASP A 162 -8.54 9.74 4.01
N LEU A 163 -8.70 10.35 2.84
CA LEU A 163 -9.95 10.87 2.28
C LEU A 163 -10.20 10.28 0.90
N MET A 164 -11.47 10.08 0.58
CA MET A 164 -11.89 9.52 -0.69
C MET A 164 -12.94 10.39 -1.34
N SER A 165 -12.67 10.87 -2.56
CA SER A 165 -13.61 11.61 -3.41
C SER A 165 -14.37 10.67 -4.35
N ALA A 166 -15.28 11.21 -5.11
CA ALA A 166 -16.10 10.51 -6.10
C ALA A 166 -16.94 9.35 -5.52
N LEU A 167 -17.35 9.46 -4.25
CA LEU A 167 -18.19 8.45 -3.61
C LEU A 167 -19.61 8.44 -4.19
N PRO A 168 -20.34 7.30 -4.15
CA PRO A 168 -21.73 7.26 -4.59
C PRO A 168 -22.58 8.34 -3.91
N GLY A 169 -23.22 9.17 -4.72
CA GLY A 169 -24.05 10.29 -4.28
C GLY A 169 -23.28 11.51 -3.74
N GLN A 170 -21.96 11.48 -3.70
CA GLN A 170 -21.16 12.60 -3.23
C GLN A 170 -21.27 13.78 -4.20
N LYS A 171 -21.40 14.97 -3.65
CA LYS A 171 -21.44 16.24 -4.39
C LYS A 171 -20.19 17.05 -4.09
N LEU A 172 -19.85 17.98 -4.98
CA LEU A 172 -18.70 18.87 -4.80
C LEU A 172 -18.75 19.62 -3.46
N GLU A 173 -19.95 20.03 -3.03
CA GLU A 173 -20.14 20.73 -1.75
C GLU A 173 -19.80 19.83 -0.56
N SER A 174 -20.20 18.56 -0.58
CA SER A 174 -19.88 17.59 0.48
C SER A 174 -18.38 17.30 0.55
N TRP A 175 -17.76 17.13 -0.61
CA TRP A 175 -16.32 16.93 -0.71
C TRP A 175 -15.52 18.13 -0.15
N THR A 176 -15.88 19.34 -0.60
CA THR A 176 -15.23 20.57 -0.14
C THR A 176 -15.44 20.82 1.36
N ASP A 177 -16.59 20.46 1.91
CA ASP A 177 -16.86 20.50 3.36
C ASP A 177 -15.96 19.51 4.12
N THR A 178 -15.82 18.28 3.61
CA THR A 178 -14.91 17.26 4.16
C THR A 178 -13.47 17.77 4.21
N LEU A 179 -12.96 18.31 3.09
CA LEU A 179 -11.60 18.87 3.03
C LEU A 179 -11.37 19.96 4.06
N LYS A 180 -12.29 20.92 4.16
CA LYS A 180 -12.20 22.04 5.11
C LYS A 180 -12.22 21.56 6.55
N LYS A 181 -13.18 20.72 6.92
CA LYS A 181 -13.28 20.14 8.27
C LYS A 181 -12.02 19.42 8.70
N VAL A 182 -11.42 18.64 7.79
CA VAL A 182 -10.17 17.91 8.07
C VAL A 182 -8.99 18.87 8.12
N ALA A 183 -8.87 19.80 7.20
CA ALA A 183 -7.79 20.79 7.20
C ALA A 183 -7.80 21.69 8.45
N GLU A 184 -8.98 22.02 9.00
CA GLU A 184 -9.15 22.78 10.25
C GLU A 184 -8.63 22.01 11.48
N LEU A 185 -8.65 20.67 11.48
CA LEU A 185 -8.00 19.85 12.51
C LEU A 185 -6.47 19.87 12.42
N ASN A 186 -5.96 20.38 11.29
CA ASN A 186 -4.54 20.63 11.09
C ASN A 186 -3.64 19.38 11.18
N PRO A 187 -3.97 18.25 10.48
CA PRO A 187 -3.04 17.13 10.36
C PRO A 187 -1.78 17.54 9.59
N GLU A 188 -0.72 16.76 9.70
CA GLU A 188 0.53 17.00 8.97
C GLU A 188 0.45 16.53 7.52
N HIS A 189 -0.43 15.55 7.25
CA HIS A 189 -0.54 14.90 5.96
C HIS A 189 -2.02 14.57 5.66
N ILE A 190 -2.40 14.65 4.41
CA ILE A 190 -3.73 14.25 3.91
C ILE A 190 -3.51 13.44 2.62
N SER A 191 -4.00 12.20 2.61
CA SER A 191 -4.16 11.40 1.39
C SER A 191 -5.56 11.66 0.85
N ALA A 192 -5.67 12.16 -0.37
CA ALA A 192 -6.95 12.46 -1.02
C ALA A 192 -6.96 11.81 -2.40
N TYR A 193 -7.67 10.71 -2.54
CA TYR A 193 -7.76 9.92 -3.77
C TYR A 193 -9.20 9.72 -4.21
N SER A 194 -9.43 9.56 -5.51
CA SER A 194 -10.74 9.18 -6.04
C SER A 194 -11.04 7.72 -5.78
N LEU A 195 -12.33 7.41 -5.59
CA LEU A 195 -12.80 6.04 -5.53
C LEU A 195 -12.49 5.32 -6.84
N ILE A 196 -11.86 4.16 -6.74
CA ILE A 196 -11.69 3.21 -7.85
C ILE A 196 -12.63 2.04 -7.60
N ILE A 197 -13.31 1.60 -8.65
CA ILE A 197 -14.21 0.44 -8.60
C ILE A 197 -13.38 -0.81 -8.93
N GLU A 198 -13.00 -1.54 -7.88
CA GLU A 198 -12.13 -2.71 -7.96
C GLU A 198 -12.94 -4.00 -8.07
N GLU A 199 -12.51 -4.90 -8.95
CA GLU A 199 -13.11 -6.23 -9.11
C GLU A 199 -13.13 -6.99 -7.77
N GLY A 200 -14.12 -7.86 -7.61
CA GLY A 200 -14.26 -8.60 -6.37
C GLY A 200 -14.88 -7.83 -5.21
N THR A 201 -15.26 -6.58 -5.40
CA THR A 201 -15.90 -5.76 -4.35
C THR A 201 -17.42 -5.66 -4.53
N PRO A 202 -18.19 -5.39 -3.45
CA PRO A 202 -19.60 -5.04 -3.56
C PRO A 202 -19.87 -3.84 -4.48
N PHE A 203 -18.95 -2.86 -4.53
CA PHE A 203 -19.08 -1.72 -5.44
C PHE A 203 -18.91 -2.12 -6.90
N PHE A 204 -18.02 -3.04 -7.23
CA PHE A 204 -17.92 -3.58 -8.58
C PHE A 204 -19.21 -4.29 -9.01
N ALA A 205 -19.82 -5.05 -8.11
CA ALA A 205 -21.11 -5.70 -8.39
C ALA A 205 -22.22 -4.69 -8.72
N ARG A 206 -22.17 -3.45 -8.23
CA ARG A 206 -23.18 -2.41 -8.43
C ARG A 206 -22.82 -1.42 -9.55
N TYR A 207 -21.54 -1.08 -9.70
CA TYR A 207 -21.08 0.02 -10.53
C TYR A 207 -20.06 -0.40 -11.61
N GLY A 208 -19.54 -1.63 -11.55
CA GLY A 208 -18.60 -2.15 -12.54
C GLY A 208 -19.22 -2.24 -13.94
N GLU A 209 -18.39 -2.06 -14.95
CA GLU A 209 -18.80 -2.35 -16.34
C GLU A 209 -18.86 -3.87 -16.53
N LEU A 210 -20.06 -4.38 -16.80
CA LEU A 210 -20.27 -5.80 -17.06
C LEU A 210 -19.97 -6.08 -18.54
N SER A 211 -19.18 -7.12 -18.83
CA SER A 211 -19.03 -7.60 -20.18
C SER A 211 -20.34 -8.21 -20.71
N ASN A 212 -20.57 -8.18 -22.03
CA ASN A 212 -21.80 -8.73 -22.65
C ASN A 212 -21.95 -10.26 -22.50
N GLU A 213 -21.04 -10.93 -21.82
CA GLU A 213 -21.06 -12.37 -21.52
C GLU A 213 -21.62 -12.69 -20.12
N ASP A 214 -22.02 -11.67 -19.36
CA ASP A 214 -22.51 -11.83 -17.99
C ASP A 214 -23.86 -12.59 -17.97
N VAL A 215 -23.86 -13.70 -17.30
CA VAL A 215 -24.95 -14.67 -17.24
C VAL A 215 -26.14 -14.09 -16.47
N GLN A 216 -27.31 -14.04 -17.10
CA GLN A 216 -28.57 -13.75 -16.41
C GLN A 216 -29.06 -14.96 -15.63
N VAL A 217 -29.09 -14.85 -14.33
CA VAL A 217 -29.79 -15.81 -13.46
C VAL A 217 -30.95 -15.11 -12.77
N GLY A 218 -32.16 -15.53 -13.10
CA GLY A 218 -33.38 -15.06 -12.43
C GLY A 218 -33.76 -13.61 -12.64
N GLY A 219 -33.41 -13.00 -13.80
CA GLY A 219 -33.87 -11.67 -14.21
C GLY A 219 -33.16 -10.49 -13.56
N LYS A 220 -32.12 -10.71 -12.76
CA LYS A 220 -31.19 -9.67 -12.25
C LYS A 220 -29.78 -9.95 -12.80
N PRO A 221 -29.00 -8.94 -13.13
CA PRO A 221 -27.60 -9.15 -13.56
C PRO A 221 -26.83 -9.81 -12.43
N ALA A 222 -26.15 -10.91 -12.76
CA ALA A 222 -25.23 -11.56 -11.86
C ALA A 222 -23.80 -11.14 -12.26
N VAL A 223 -22.98 -10.75 -11.30
CA VAL A 223 -21.58 -10.37 -11.52
C VAL A 223 -20.70 -11.49 -11.00
N GLU A 224 -19.81 -11.97 -11.87
CA GLU A 224 -18.73 -12.84 -11.45
C GLU A 224 -17.68 -12.00 -10.73
N ILE A 225 -17.61 -12.12 -9.40
CA ILE A 225 -16.54 -11.49 -8.64
C ILE A 225 -15.37 -12.45 -8.70
N GLY A 226 -14.27 -12.01 -9.34
CA GLY A 226 -13.01 -12.73 -9.36
C GLY A 226 -12.62 -13.18 -7.96
N ALA A 227 -11.96 -14.33 -7.84
CA ALA A 227 -11.66 -15.02 -6.60
C ALA A 227 -10.85 -14.16 -5.60
N ALA A 228 -11.51 -13.21 -4.97
CA ALA A 228 -11.13 -12.86 -3.63
C ALA A 228 -11.40 -14.13 -2.80
N GLU A 229 -10.35 -14.81 -2.36
CA GLU A 229 -10.47 -15.97 -1.49
C GLU A 229 -11.37 -15.59 -0.31
N THR A 230 -12.62 -16.03 -0.39
CA THR A 230 -13.54 -15.87 0.73
C THR A 230 -13.12 -16.87 1.77
N VAL A 231 -12.40 -16.40 2.76
CA VAL A 231 -12.15 -17.13 3.99
C VAL A 231 -13.48 -17.30 4.70
N THR A 232 -14.18 -18.41 4.46
CA THR A 232 -15.41 -18.74 5.17
C THR A 232 -15.08 -19.58 6.40
N GLU A 233 -15.52 -19.14 7.56
CA GLU A 233 -15.47 -19.93 8.78
C GLU A 233 -16.67 -20.89 8.78
N ASN A 234 -16.39 -22.18 8.70
CA ASN A 234 -17.41 -23.22 8.85
C ASN A 234 -17.87 -23.29 10.31
N ALA A 235 -19.06 -23.84 10.53
CA ALA A 235 -19.66 -23.96 11.87
C ALA A 235 -18.81 -24.80 12.86
N ASP A 236 -17.85 -25.57 12.38
CA ASP A 236 -16.88 -26.39 13.14
C ASP A 236 -15.54 -25.67 13.42
N GLY A 237 -15.41 -24.40 13.02
CA GLY A 237 -14.20 -23.61 13.23
C GLY A 237 -13.09 -23.88 12.19
N THR A 238 -13.33 -24.69 11.16
CA THR A 238 -12.42 -24.88 10.04
C THR A 238 -12.61 -23.75 9.02
N ILE A 239 -11.49 -23.35 8.35
CA ILE A 239 -11.57 -22.48 7.17
C ILE A 239 -11.51 -23.36 5.94
N SER A 240 -12.48 -23.20 5.07
CA SER A 240 -12.34 -23.58 3.69
C SER A 240 -12.00 -22.34 2.88
N THR A 241 -10.82 -22.34 2.28
CA THR A 241 -10.50 -21.54 1.12
C THR A 241 -10.91 -22.35 -0.09
N GLU A 242 -12.06 -22.08 -0.68
CA GLU A 242 -12.36 -22.65 -1.99
C GLU A 242 -11.64 -21.78 -3.03
N GLY A 243 -10.49 -22.25 -3.46
CA GLY A 243 -9.78 -21.71 -4.61
C GLY A 243 -10.60 -21.94 -5.86
N GLY A 244 -10.76 -20.91 -6.67
CA GLY A 244 -11.02 -21.03 -8.09
C GLY A 244 -12.47 -21.18 -8.58
N ALA A 245 -13.49 -20.96 -7.77
CA ALA A 245 -14.84 -20.77 -8.28
C ALA A 245 -15.24 -19.30 -8.16
N ALA A 246 -15.39 -18.65 -9.30
CA ALA A 246 -15.98 -17.33 -9.39
C ALA A 246 -17.33 -17.34 -8.64
N LYS A 247 -17.45 -16.50 -7.62
CA LYS A 247 -18.66 -16.40 -6.83
C LYS A 247 -19.58 -15.39 -7.49
N LEU A 248 -20.69 -15.87 -8.04
CA LEU A 248 -21.77 -15.00 -8.52
C LEU A 248 -22.31 -14.15 -7.36
N VAL A 249 -22.05 -12.86 -7.36
CA VAL A 249 -22.66 -11.92 -6.42
C VAL A 249 -23.89 -11.32 -7.08
N CYS A 250 -25.06 -11.66 -6.56
CA CYS A 250 -26.29 -11.00 -6.95
C CYS A 250 -26.33 -9.61 -6.31
N VAL A 251 -26.68 -8.59 -7.11
CA VAL A 251 -27.00 -7.26 -6.58
C VAL A 251 -28.18 -7.39 -5.63
N THR A 252 -27.98 -7.09 -4.36
CA THR A 252 -29.03 -7.09 -3.35
C THR A 252 -29.91 -5.85 -3.49
N ASP A 253 -31.13 -5.89 -2.92
CA ASP A 253 -32.01 -4.72 -2.90
C ASP A 253 -31.35 -3.53 -2.15
N GLU A 254 -30.51 -3.80 -1.15
CA GLU A 254 -29.70 -2.80 -0.46
C GLU A 254 -28.67 -2.14 -1.41
N MET A 255 -27.91 -2.93 -2.19
CA MET A 255 -26.96 -2.43 -3.17
C MET A 255 -27.65 -1.64 -4.29
N ALA A 256 -28.82 -2.09 -4.73
CA ALA A 256 -29.62 -1.40 -5.74
C ALA A 256 -30.12 -0.02 -5.26
N ALA A 257 -30.23 0.19 -3.94
CA ALA A 257 -30.61 1.46 -3.33
C ALA A 257 -29.44 2.44 -3.14
N TRP A 258 -28.18 2.02 -3.38
CA TRP A 258 -27.04 2.95 -3.29
C TRP A 258 -27.15 4.04 -4.37
N PRO A 259 -26.75 5.28 -4.03
CA PRO A 259 -26.76 6.39 -4.98
C PRO A 259 -25.86 6.13 -6.19
N GLU A 260 -26.10 6.81 -7.30
CA GLU A 260 -25.23 6.77 -8.48
C GLU A 260 -23.88 7.44 -8.21
N LEU A 261 -22.85 7.04 -8.96
CA LEU A 261 -21.54 7.69 -8.94
C LEU A 261 -21.65 9.12 -9.50
N PRO A 262 -20.81 10.06 -9.03
CA PRO A 262 -20.66 11.35 -9.69
C PRO A 262 -20.23 11.15 -11.15
N ASN A 263 -20.62 12.10 -12.03
CA ASN A 263 -20.11 12.11 -13.39
C ASN A 263 -18.66 12.64 -13.43
N GLU A 264 -17.98 12.42 -14.55
CA GLU A 264 -16.58 12.84 -14.77
C GLU A 264 -16.33 14.33 -14.49
N ASP A 265 -17.24 15.22 -14.91
CA ASP A 265 -17.08 16.66 -14.68
C ASP A 265 -17.09 16.98 -13.18
N THR A 266 -17.93 16.30 -12.41
CA THR A 266 -17.99 16.46 -10.96
C THR A 266 -16.73 15.91 -10.30
N GLU A 267 -16.24 14.77 -10.74
CA GLU A 267 -15.00 14.18 -10.24
C GLU A 267 -13.79 15.09 -10.50
N ARG A 268 -13.67 15.60 -11.74
CA ARG A 268 -12.62 16.58 -12.10
C ARG A 268 -12.71 17.85 -11.26
N ALA A 269 -13.93 18.33 -11.00
CA ALA A 269 -14.12 19.49 -10.12
C ALA A 269 -13.71 19.22 -8.67
N MET A 270 -13.98 18.01 -8.15
CA MET A 270 -13.51 17.58 -6.82
C MET A 270 -11.98 17.53 -6.76
N TYR A 271 -11.34 16.98 -7.80
CA TYR A 271 -9.89 16.89 -7.88
C TYR A 271 -9.24 18.28 -7.90
N ALA A 272 -9.73 19.20 -8.72
CA ALA A 272 -9.25 20.58 -8.78
C ALA A 272 -9.45 21.33 -7.46
N ALA A 273 -10.64 21.18 -6.84
CA ALA A 273 -10.95 21.81 -5.56
C ALA A 273 -10.06 21.30 -4.42
N THR A 274 -9.57 20.06 -4.50
CA THR A 274 -8.69 19.48 -3.48
C THR A 274 -7.40 20.26 -3.36
N GLU A 275 -6.72 20.52 -4.46
CA GLU A 275 -5.48 21.29 -4.48
C GLU A 275 -5.68 22.73 -4.00
N GLU A 276 -6.69 23.40 -4.53
CA GLU A 276 -7.01 24.80 -4.17
C GLU A 276 -7.29 24.94 -2.67
N ILE A 277 -8.16 24.10 -2.12
CA ILE A 277 -8.54 24.15 -0.71
C ILE A 277 -7.35 23.82 0.17
N LEU A 278 -6.67 22.70 -0.06
CA LEU A 278 -5.56 22.26 0.78
C LEU A 278 -4.38 23.25 0.74
N ALA A 279 -4.10 23.87 -0.42
CA ALA A 279 -3.10 24.92 -0.54
C ALA A 279 -3.44 26.13 0.36
N ALA A 280 -4.72 26.53 0.45
CA ALA A 280 -5.16 27.62 1.33
C ALA A 280 -4.93 27.33 2.82
N TYR A 281 -4.86 26.05 3.21
CA TYR A 281 -4.52 25.61 4.58
C TYR A 281 -3.03 25.28 4.77
N GLY A 282 -2.18 25.58 3.77
CA GLY A 282 -0.72 25.44 3.86
C GLY A 282 -0.20 24.03 3.57
N TYR A 283 -0.99 23.20 2.92
CA TYR A 283 -0.52 21.92 2.37
C TYR A 283 0.02 22.15 0.96
N HIS A 284 1.01 21.36 0.57
CA HIS A 284 1.46 21.25 -0.81
C HIS A 284 1.27 19.82 -1.28
N ARG A 285 0.85 19.68 -2.50
CA ARG A 285 0.83 18.39 -3.20
C ARG A 285 2.27 17.97 -3.47
N TYR A 286 2.67 16.78 -3.10
CA TYR A 286 4.03 16.30 -3.37
C TYR A 286 4.06 15.11 -4.32
N GLU A 287 2.96 14.38 -4.46
CA GLU A 287 2.66 13.38 -5.48
C GLU A 287 1.16 13.39 -5.83
N ILE A 288 0.72 12.55 -6.77
CA ILE A 288 -0.61 12.66 -7.41
C ILE A 288 -1.77 12.72 -6.39
N SER A 289 -1.73 11.94 -5.31
CA SER A 289 -2.84 11.78 -4.37
C SER A 289 -2.53 12.27 -2.95
N ASN A 290 -1.29 12.71 -2.68
CA ASN A 290 -0.88 13.02 -1.32
C ASN A 290 -0.44 14.48 -1.14
N TYR A 291 -0.93 15.06 -0.05
CA TYR A 291 -0.72 16.44 0.36
C TYR A 291 -0.08 16.49 1.74
N ALA A 292 0.93 17.31 1.92
CA ALA A 292 1.64 17.41 3.19
C ALA A 292 1.95 18.85 3.57
N LYS A 293 2.16 19.09 4.84
CA LYS A 293 2.86 20.27 5.32
C LYS A 293 4.36 20.12 5.03
N LYS A 294 5.07 21.23 4.96
CA LYS A 294 6.51 21.23 4.68
C LYS A 294 7.26 20.25 5.57
N ASN A 295 8.05 19.35 4.98
CA ASN A 295 8.81 18.28 5.62
C ASN A 295 7.94 17.25 6.37
N LYS A 296 6.72 17.01 5.87
CA LYS A 296 5.79 16.03 6.39
C LYS A 296 5.28 15.06 5.32
N GLU A 297 5.95 15.06 4.17
CA GLU A 297 5.75 14.06 3.13
C GLU A 297 5.98 12.66 3.73
N CYS A 298 5.17 11.68 3.36
CA CYS A 298 5.34 10.30 3.81
C CYS A 298 6.61 9.71 3.22
N SER A 299 7.60 9.42 4.05
CA SER A 299 8.89 8.90 3.59
C SER A 299 8.75 7.58 2.85
N HIS A 300 7.86 6.72 3.32
CA HIS A 300 7.57 5.42 2.72
C HIS A 300 6.99 5.55 1.30
N ASN A 301 5.98 6.43 1.11
CA ASN A 301 5.43 6.69 -0.22
C ASN A 301 6.48 7.29 -1.17
N VAL A 302 7.29 8.22 -0.67
CA VAL A 302 8.38 8.83 -1.46
C VAL A 302 9.40 7.76 -1.87
N GLY A 303 9.67 6.79 -1.02
CA GLY A 303 10.57 5.68 -1.32
C GLY A 303 10.09 4.85 -2.51
N TYR A 304 8.82 4.46 -2.54
CA TYR A 304 8.22 3.76 -3.68
C TYR A 304 8.37 4.56 -4.98
N TRP A 305 8.03 5.85 -4.98
CA TRP A 305 8.12 6.70 -6.17
C TRP A 305 9.57 7.03 -6.61
N THR A 306 10.55 6.79 -5.76
CA THR A 306 11.97 7.03 -6.06
C THR A 306 12.78 5.75 -6.24
N GLY A 307 12.13 4.58 -6.20
CA GLY A 307 12.75 3.27 -6.41
C GLY A 307 13.75 2.92 -5.31
N ILE A 308 13.37 3.11 -4.04
CA ILE A 308 14.07 2.54 -2.89
C ILE A 308 13.63 1.08 -2.76
N ASP A 309 14.60 0.20 -2.48
CA ASP A 309 14.31 -1.20 -2.19
C ASP A 309 13.37 -1.31 -0.98
N TYR A 310 12.41 -2.22 -1.06
CA TYR A 310 11.49 -2.51 0.03
C TYR A 310 11.21 -4.00 0.16
N ILE A 311 11.01 -4.44 1.38
CA ILE A 311 10.59 -5.80 1.70
C ILE A 311 9.16 -5.73 2.25
N GLY A 312 8.26 -6.45 1.57
CA GLY A 312 6.91 -6.70 2.03
C GLY A 312 6.86 -7.96 2.89
N LEU A 313 6.46 -7.81 4.14
CA LEU A 313 6.33 -8.89 5.11
C LEU A 313 4.85 -9.18 5.38
N GLY A 314 4.48 -10.43 5.36
CA GLY A 314 3.12 -10.88 5.58
C GLY A 314 2.41 -11.33 4.31
N LEU A 315 1.20 -11.83 4.49
CA LEU A 315 0.37 -12.45 3.46
C LEU A 315 0.16 -11.53 2.25
N GLY A 316 0.52 -12.00 1.04
CA GLY A 316 0.35 -11.27 -0.21
C GLY A 316 1.15 -9.97 -0.31
N ALA A 317 2.09 -9.71 0.59
CA ALA A 317 2.90 -8.50 0.55
C ALA A 317 3.91 -8.55 -0.60
N SER A 318 4.04 -7.45 -1.34
CA SER A 318 4.97 -7.34 -2.46
C SER A 318 6.30 -6.73 -2.03
N SER A 319 7.38 -7.12 -2.70
CA SER A 319 8.73 -6.66 -2.46
C SER A 319 9.40 -6.17 -3.75
N LEU A 320 10.32 -5.24 -3.59
CA LEU A 320 11.35 -4.89 -4.58
C LEU A 320 12.68 -4.91 -3.84
N PHE A 321 13.47 -5.95 -4.04
CA PHE A 321 14.73 -6.11 -3.34
C PHE A 321 15.80 -6.61 -4.29
N GLU A 322 16.94 -5.93 -4.32
CA GLU A 322 18.11 -6.25 -5.17
C GLU A 322 17.78 -6.48 -6.65
N ASN A 323 16.92 -5.63 -7.20
CA ASN A 323 16.38 -5.68 -8.56
C ASN A 323 15.46 -6.88 -8.86
N ALA A 324 14.98 -7.58 -7.88
CA ALA A 324 13.92 -8.57 -8.02
C ALA A 324 12.59 -8.00 -7.47
N ARG A 325 11.50 -8.21 -8.21
CA ARG A 325 10.14 -7.94 -7.76
C ARG A 325 9.43 -9.25 -7.55
N PHE A 326 8.78 -9.40 -6.40
CA PHE A 326 8.05 -10.61 -6.05
C PHE A 326 7.00 -10.31 -4.99
N SER A 327 6.11 -11.26 -4.75
CA SER A 327 5.09 -11.17 -3.70
C SER A 327 5.09 -12.43 -2.84
N ASN A 328 4.61 -12.32 -1.63
CA ASN A 328 4.31 -13.46 -0.80
C ASN A 328 3.03 -14.16 -1.25
N VAL A 329 2.89 -15.43 -0.93
CA VAL A 329 1.66 -16.20 -1.17
C VAL A 329 0.44 -15.52 -0.56
N ARG A 330 -0.70 -15.64 -1.23
CA ARG A 330 -1.98 -15.07 -0.79
C ARG A 330 -2.82 -16.02 0.06
N ASP A 331 -2.48 -17.31 0.05
CA ASP A 331 -3.14 -18.36 0.85
C ASP A 331 -2.57 -18.42 2.27
N VAL A 332 -3.45 -18.37 3.27
CA VAL A 332 -3.05 -18.35 4.69
C VAL A 332 -2.43 -19.68 5.13
N ALA A 333 -2.89 -20.81 4.56
CA ALA A 333 -2.35 -22.12 4.93
C ALA A 333 -0.93 -22.27 4.37
N ALA A 334 -0.71 -21.93 3.09
CA ALA A 334 0.60 -21.91 2.47
C ALA A 334 1.58 -20.95 3.19
N TYR A 335 1.11 -19.77 3.59
CA TYR A 335 1.92 -18.83 4.37
C TYR A 335 2.39 -19.40 5.71
N LYS A 336 1.50 -20.11 6.42
CA LYS A 336 1.83 -20.77 7.70
C LYS A 336 2.76 -21.95 7.49
N GLU A 337 2.53 -22.75 6.45
CA GLU A 337 3.36 -23.90 6.09
C GLU A 337 4.80 -23.48 5.78
N ALA A 338 4.99 -22.40 5.01
CA ALA A 338 6.30 -21.85 4.75
C ALA A 338 7.03 -21.47 6.06
N ALA A 339 6.32 -20.79 6.98
CA ALA A 339 6.89 -20.42 8.28
C ALA A 339 7.24 -21.65 9.15
N GLU A 340 6.41 -22.71 9.15
CA GLU A 340 6.67 -23.95 9.87
C GLU A 340 7.91 -24.68 9.32
N ASN A 341 8.18 -24.53 8.04
CA ASN A 341 9.35 -25.10 7.35
C ASN A 341 10.58 -24.17 7.38
N ALA A 342 10.51 -23.02 8.05
CA ALA A 342 11.54 -21.98 8.06
C ALA A 342 11.93 -21.50 6.65
N GLN A 343 10.93 -21.40 5.75
CA GLN A 343 11.08 -20.91 4.38
C GLN A 343 10.43 -19.55 4.19
N LEU A 344 10.89 -18.76 3.20
CA LEU A 344 10.20 -17.54 2.79
C LEU A 344 8.85 -17.91 2.14
N PRO A 345 7.78 -17.18 2.47
CA PRO A 345 6.46 -17.43 1.90
C PRO A 345 6.33 -16.82 0.49
N THR A 346 7.37 -16.88 -0.32
CA THR A 346 7.41 -16.28 -1.66
C THR A 346 6.51 -17.03 -2.62
N ASP A 347 5.67 -16.31 -3.35
CA ASP A 347 4.97 -16.83 -4.51
C ASP A 347 5.92 -16.77 -5.72
N TRP A 348 6.52 -17.93 -6.04
CA TRP A 348 7.56 -18.04 -7.05
C TRP A 348 7.09 -17.69 -8.47
N GLU A 349 5.79 -17.79 -8.74
CA GLU A 349 5.21 -17.35 -10.03
C GLU A 349 5.26 -15.83 -10.21
N THR A 350 5.41 -15.09 -9.12
CA THR A 350 5.48 -13.61 -9.12
C THR A 350 6.91 -13.05 -9.18
N VAL A 351 7.93 -13.92 -9.16
CA VAL A 351 9.33 -13.50 -9.13
C VAL A 351 9.78 -13.01 -10.50
N HIS A 352 10.12 -11.74 -10.59
CA HIS A 352 10.63 -11.12 -11.80
C HIS A 352 11.94 -10.39 -11.52
N GLN A 353 13.03 -10.87 -12.16
CA GLN A 353 14.29 -10.16 -12.15
C GLN A 353 14.22 -8.96 -13.08
N LEU A 354 14.37 -7.75 -12.54
CA LEU A 354 14.29 -6.53 -13.32
C LEU A 354 15.57 -6.32 -14.15
N LYS A 355 15.43 -6.32 -15.48
CA LYS A 355 16.47 -5.89 -16.41
C LYS A 355 16.72 -4.37 -16.27
N GLU A 356 17.80 -3.86 -16.85
CA GLU A 356 18.09 -2.41 -16.81
C GLU A 356 16.95 -1.60 -17.44
N GLU A 357 16.36 -2.09 -18.53
CA GLU A 357 15.26 -1.45 -19.25
C GLU A 357 14.04 -1.27 -18.34
N HIS A 358 13.60 -2.30 -17.61
CA HIS A 358 12.50 -2.21 -16.64
C HIS A 358 12.77 -1.17 -15.56
N ARG A 359 14.02 -1.08 -15.07
CA ARG A 359 14.41 -0.08 -14.06
C ARG A 359 14.44 1.34 -14.61
N ILE A 360 14.73 1.49 -15.91
CA ILE A 360 14.68 2.75 -16.63
C ILE A 360 13.21 3.21 -16.75
N GLU A 361 12.32 2.32 -17.15
CA GLU A 361 10.87 2.58 -17.21
C GLU A 361 10.32 2.98 -15.85
N GLU A 362 10.57 2.17 -14.82
CA GLU A 362 10.13 2.45 -13.46
C GLU A 362 10.63 3.80 -12.93
N PHE A 363 11.87 4.16 -13.23
CA PHE A 363 12.40 5.48 -12.86
C PHE A 363 11.56 6.61 -13.44
N MET A 364 11.08 6.46 -14.67
CA MET A 364 10.25 7.47 -15.32
C MET A 364 8.83 7.45 -14.80
N PHE A 365 8.10 6.33 -14.94
CA PHE A 365 6.67 6.35 -14.63
C PHE A 365 6.36 6.46 -13.13
N LEU A 366 7.21 5.91 -12.24
CA LEU A 366 7.08 6.13 -10.80
C LEU A 366 7.52 7.55 -10.41
N GLY A 367 8.66 8.00 -10.93
CA GLY A 367 9.22 9.30 -10.58
C GLY A 367 8.39 10.49 -11.09
N LEU A 368 7.73 10.36 -12.24
CA LEU A 368 6.82 11.39 -12.78
C LEU A 368 5.51 11.52 -11.97
N ARG A 369 5.17 10.56 -11.09
CA ARG A 369 4.08 10.75 -10.12
C ARG A 369 4.39 11.83 -9.09
N MET A 370 5.68 12.09 -8.83
CA MET A 370 6.10 13.16 -7.92
C MET A 370 5.95 14.53 -8.58
N MET A 371 5.43 15.52 -7.85
CA MET A 371 5.27 16.89 -8.37
C MET A 371 6.60 17.55 -8.76
N ARG A 372 7.71 17.12 -8.15
CA ARG A 372 9.06 17.55 -8.55
C ARG A 372 9.54 16.89 -9.85
N GLY A 373 8.91 15.76 -10.26
CA GLY A 373 9.31 14.97 -11.40
C GLY A 373 10.60 14.18 -11.22
N VAL A 374 11.30 13.91 -12.32
CA VAL A 374 12.52 13.11 -12.41
C VAL A 374 13.73 13.98 -12.80
N SER A 375 14.87 13.69 -12.19
CA SER A 375 16.12 14.43 -12.44
C SER A 375 16.93 13.79 -13.57
N ARG A 376 17.28 14.56 -14.58
CA ARG A 376 18.18 14.14 -15.68
C ARG A 376 19.54 13.70 -15.15
N LYS A 377 20.09 14.43 -14.17
CA LYS A 377 21.37 14.09 -13.52
C LYS A 377 21.31 12.77 -12.76
N GLU A 378 20.21 12.50 -12.06
CA GLU A 378 20.05 11.24 -11.34
C GLU A 378 19.86 10.06 -12.30
N PHE A 379 19.13 10.26 -13.39
CA PHE A 379 18.99 9.27 -14.46
C PHE A 379 20.36 8.88 -15.03
N GLU A 380 21.14 9.85 -15.47
CA GLU A 380 22.49 9.61 -16.01
C GLU A 380 23.42 8.95 -14.97
N ARG A 381 23.30 9.34 -13.70
CA ARG A 381 24.07 8.72 -12.62
C ARG A 381 23.75 7.24 -12.46
N ARG A 382 22.44 6.87 -12.52
CA ARG A 382 21.96 5.49 -12.32
C ARG A 382 22.26 4.60 -13.52
N PHE A 383 21.92 5.06 -14.71
CA PHE A 383 21.89 4.23 -15.92
C PHE A 383 23.06 4.45 -16.87
N LYS A 384 23.93 5.44 -16.62
CA LYS A 384 25.08 5.78 -17.49
C LYS A 384 24.70 6.12 -18.94
N LYS A 385 23.43 6.45 -19.17
CA LYS A 385 22.83 6.90 -20.42
C LYS A 385 22.23 8.28 -20.18
N SER A 386 22.20 9.16 -21.17
CA SER A 386 21.42 10.39 -21.02
C SER A 386 19.93 10.10 -21.15
N MET A 387 19.08 10.89 -20.50
CA MET A 387 17.64 10.74 -20.62
C MET A 387 17.15 11.03 -22.05
N ASP A 388 17.86 11.91 -22.78
CA ASP A 388 17.52 12.23 -24.17
C ASP A 388 17.83 11.08 -25.13
N GLU A 389 18.86 10.28 -24.87
CA GLU A 389 19.16 9.09 -25.67
C GLU A 389 18.05 8.05 -25.60
N VAL A 390 17.33 7.96 -24.49
CA VAL A 390 16.27 6.95 -24.28
C VAL A 390 14.89 7.54 -24.57
N TYR A 391 14.59 8.73 -24.07
CA TYR A 391 13.24 9.30 -24.05
C TYR A 391 13.12 10.70 -24.70
N GLY A 392 14.15 11.15 -25.45
CA GLY A 392 14.14 12.50 -26.02
C GLY A 392 12.91 12.79 -26.90
N GLU A 393 12.47 11.82 -27.71
CA GLU A 393 11.30 11.97 -28.58
C GLU A 393 10.00 12.04 -27.75
N VAL A 394 9.84 11.19 -26.73
CA VAL A 394 8.66 11.16 -25.86
C VAL A 394 8.57 12.46 -25.05
N ILE A 395 9.70 12.92 -24.49
CA ILE A 395 9.75 14.17 -23.71
C ILE A 395 9.41 15.35 -24.63
N ALA A 396 10.00 15.45 -25.83
CA ALA A 396 9.71 16.51 -26.78
C ALA A 396 8.23 16.51 -27.22
N LYS A 397 7.65 15.33 -27.48
CA LYS A 397 6.24 15.16 -27.81
C LYS A 397 5.34 15.79 -26.73
N TYR A 398 5.49 15.35 -25.49
CA TYR A 398 4.60 15.77 -24.41
C TYR A 398 4.91 17.19 -23.89
N THR A 399 6.14 17.66 -24.00
CA THR A 399 6.47 19.08 -23.78
C THR A 399 5.81 19.97 -24.83
N GLY A 400 5.86 19.56 -26.11
CA GLY A 400 5.16 20.26 -27.20
C GLY A 400 3.63 20.29 -27.04
N MET A 401 3.04 19.31 -26.35
CA MET A 401 1.60 19.25 -26.01
C MET A 401 1.28 20.03 -24.71
N GLY A 402 2.28 20.53 -23.97
CA GLY A 402 2.08 21.19 -22.69
C GLY A 402 1.73 20.24 -21.53
N LEU A 403 1.97 18.93 -21.67
CA LEU A 403 1.70 17.92 -20.65
C LEU A 403 2.92 17.59 -19.80
N LEU A 404 4.13 17.84 -20.32
CA LEU A 404 5.39 17.85 -19.57
C LEU A 404 6.00 19.24 -19.60
N GLU A 405 6.78 19.53 -18.59
CA GLU A 405 7.65 20.70 -18.56
C GLU A 405 9.06 20.33 -18.11
N GLU A 406 10.03 21.06 -18.63
CA GLU A 406 11.43 20.91 -18.27
C GLU A 406 11.94 22.18 -17.60
N ALA A 407 12.44 22.05 -16.38
CA ALA A 407 13.02 23.17 -15.64
C ALA A 407 14.17 22.68 -14.75
N ASP A 408 15.29 23.41 -14.74
CA ASP A 408 16.44 23.19 -13.85
C ASP A 408 17.00 21.75 -13.87
N GLY A 409 16.91 21.08 -15.02
CA GLY A 409 17.35 19.69 -15.19
C GLY A 409 16.39 18.63 -14.66
N TRP A 410 15.15 19.00 -14.43
CA TRP A 410 14.04 18.12 -14.08
C TRP A 410 13.00 18.06 -15.20
N VAL A 411 12.40 16.90 -15.37
CA VAL A 411 11.23 16.65 -16.23
C VAL A 411 10.08 16.30 -15.31
N ARG A 412 8.94 16.99 -15.46
CA ARG A 412 7.76 16.76 -14.61
C ARG A 412 6.46 16.96 -15.39
N LEU A 413 5.40 16.35 -14.88
CA LEU A 413 4.05 16.58 -15.39
C LEU A 413 3.61 18.02 -15.08
N THR A 414 2.94 18.67 -16.05
CA THR A 414 2.18 19.90 -15.81
C THR A 414 0.85 19.57 -15.12
N ALA A 415 0.10 20.57 -14.68
CA ALA A 415 -1.26 20.34 -14.16
C ALA A 415 -2.14 19.61 -15.18
N GLN A 416 -2.08 19.96 -16.48
CA GLN A 416 -2.79 19.25 -17.54
C GLN A 416 -2.25 17.81 -17.76
N GLY A 417 -0.92 17.64 -17.62
CA GLY A 417 -0.30 16.32 -17.72
C GLY A 417 -0.70 15.38 -16.59
N ILE A 418 -0.97 15.91 -15.40
CA ILE A 418 -1.45 15.11 -14.27
C ILE A 418 -2.86 14.57 -14.54
N ASP A 419 -3.76 15.38 -15.12
CA ASP A 419 -5.13 14.97 -15.44
C ASP A 419 -5.20 13.79 -16.41
N VAL A 420 -4.18 13.64 -17.26
CA VAL A 420 -4.07 12.56 -18.25
C VAL A 420 -2.80 11.72 -18.04
N SER A 421 -2.34 11.64 -16.80
CA SER A 421 -1.04 11.04 -16.46
C SER A 421 -0.89 9.60 -16.94
N ASN A 422 -1.92 8.78 -16.87
CA ASN A 422 -1.86 7.39 -17.35
C ASN A 422 -1.45 7.29 -18.83
N MET A 423 -2.01 8.17 -19.68
CA MET A 423 -1.65 8.24 -21.09
C MET A 423 -0.18 8.67 -21.30
N VAL A 424 0.26 9.67 -20.54
CA VAL A 424 1.65 10.16 -20.64
C VAL A 424 2.62 9.10 -20.13
N LEU A 425 2.33 8.47 -19.00
CA LEU A 425 3.19 7.47 -18.36
C LEU A 425 3.33 6.19 -19.19
N ALA A 426 2.28 5.79 -19.91
CA ALA A 426 2.32 4.62 -20.77
C ALA A 426 3.36 4.73 -21.92
N ASP A 427 3.59 5.94 -22.45
CA ASP A 427 4.60 6.14 -23.51
C ASP A 427 6.06 6.09 -22.99
N PHE A 428 6.26 5.96 -21.69
CA PHE A 428 7.59 5.70 -21.11
C PHE A 428 7.89 4.22 -20.94
N LEU A 429 6.99 3.33 -21.32
CA LEU A 429 7.28 1.90 -21.45
C LEU A 429 8.14 1.68 -22.71
N LEU A 430 9.15 0.82 -22.59
CA LEU A 430 10.04 0.46 -23.68
C LEU A 430 9.54 -0.85 -24.31
N ASP A 431 9.72 -1.01 -25.62
CA ASP A 431 9.45 -2.29 -26.28
C ASP A 431 10.57 -3.28 -25.88
N ILE A 432 10.34 -4.01 -24.80
CA ILE A 432 11.27 -5.02 -24.30
C ILE A 432 10.87 -6.35 -24.90
N GLU A 433 11.73 -6.94 -25.76
CA GLU A 433 11.54 -8.33 -26.15
C GLU A 433 11.67 -9.22 -24.89
N GLU A 434 10.58 -9.83 -24.49
CA GLU A 434 10.58 -10.87 -23.45
C GLU A 434 11.28 -12.10 -24.01
N GLU A 435 12.58 -12.21 -23.80
CA GLU A 435 13.20 -13.53 -23.80
C GLU A 435 12.65 -14.28 -22.59
N GLU A 436 12.07 -15.45 -22.82
CA GLU A 436 11.74 -16.37 -21.74
C GLU A 436 12.99 -16.60 -20.89
N ILE A 437 13.08 -15.91 -19.77
CA ILE A 437 14.09 -16.19 -18.77
C ILE A 437 13.58 -17.44 -18.05
N GLU A 438 14.13 -18.63 -18.41
CA GLU A 438 14.13 -19.75 -17.48
C GLU A 438 14.86 -19.27 -16.23
N ILE A 439 14.12 -18.70 -15.28
CA ILE A 439 14.59 -18.58 -13.91
C ILE A 439 14.74 -20.02 -13.46
N LEU A 440 15.98 -20.48 -13.39
CA LEU A 440 16.29 -21.74 -12.73
C LEU A 440 15.85 -21.56 -11.28
N GLU A 441 14.66 -22.07 -10.95
CA GLU A 441 14.04 -22.05 -9.60
C GLU A 441 15.05 -22.39 -8.48
N GLY A 442 16.13 -23.11 -8.83
CA GLY A 442 17.16 -23.53 -7.90
C GLY A 442 18.26 -22.54 -7.57
N ASP A 443 18.47 -21.43 -8.29
CA ASP A 443 19.67 -20.62 -8.06
C ASP A 443 19.44 -19.56 -6.96
N PHE A 444 18.29 -18.90 -6.93
CA PHE A 444 17.95 -17.96 -5.85
C PHE A 444 17.58 -18.70 -4.55
N GLU A 445 16.80 -19.78 -4.63
CA GLU A 445 16.54 -20.66 -3.49
C GLU A 445 17.85 -21.19 -2.90
N ARG A 446 18.75 -21.70 -3.76
CA ARG A 446 20.01 -22.27 -3.31
C ARG A 446 20.93 -21.23 -2.65
N GLU A 447 21.04 -20.01 -3.18
CA GLU A 447 21.84 -18.96 -2.55
C GLU A 447 21.29 -18.55 -1.17
N VAL A 448 19.97 -18.43 -1.05
CA VAL A 448 19.30 -18.11 0.22
C VAL A 448 19.37 -19.30 1.19
N GLU A 449 19.15 -20.52 0.73
CA GLU A 449 19.25 -21.74 1.57
C GLU A 449 20.69 -22.01 2.02
N GLU A 450 21.69 -21.86 1.13
CA GLU A 450 23.10 -22.05 1.49
C GLU A 450 23.61 -20.99 2.47
N GLU A 451 23.09 -19.77 2.43
CA GLU A 451 23.44 -18.74 3.37
C GLU A 451 22.77 -18.98 4.74
N LEU A 452 21.49 -19.38 4.71
CA LEU A 452 20.74 -19.75 5.92
C LEU A 452 21.34 -20.96 6.64
N GLN A 453 21.76 -21.95 5.87
CA GLN A 453 22.35 -23.18 6.40
C GLN A 453 23.74 -22.91 7.03
N ARG A 454 24.52 -21.99 6.44
CA ARG A 454 25.78 -21.52 7.02
C ARG A 454 25.57 -20.79 8.35
N GLU A 455 24.58 -19.92 8.46
CA GLU A 455 24.28 -19.19 9.70
C GLU A 455 23.74 -20.12 10.79
N LEU A 456 22.94 -21.13 10.44
CA LEU A 456 22.47 -22.15 11.39
C LEU A 456 23.60 -23.01 11.92
N GLU A 457 24.56 -23.39 11.06
CA GLU A 457 25.75 -24.15 11.48
C GLU A 457 26.70 -23.29 12.35
N GLU A 458 26.84 -21.99 12.07
CA GLU A 458 27.62 -21.08 12.92
C GLU A 458 26.92 -20.84 14.27
N ALA A 459 25.60 -20.68 14.29
CA ALA A 459 24.85 -20.54 15.54
C ALA A 459 24.90 -21.80 16.41
N GLN A 460 24.85 -22.98 15.79
CA GLN A 460 25.03 -24.27 16.50
C GLN A 460 26.45 -24.42 17.09
N LYS A 461 27.49 -24.04 16.33
CA LYS A 461 28.88 -24.07 16.84
C LYS A 461 29.08 -23.12 18.02
N VAL A 462 28.50 -21.94 17.99
CA VAL A 462 28.57 -21.00 19.11
C VAL A 462 27.85 -21.54 20.34
N ALA A 463 26.71 -22.22 20.16
CA ALA A 463 25.98 -22.86 21.27
C ALA A 463 26.71 -24.04 21.86
N GLU A 464 27.47 -24.82 21.05
CA GLU A 464 28.30 -25.93 21.51
C GLU A 464 29.62 -25.48 22.22
N GLU A 465 30.10 -24.27 21.91
CA GLU A 465 31.29 -23.69 22.60
C GLU A 465 30.93 -23.00 23.92
N GLU A 466 29.66 -22.72 24.19
CA GLU A 466 29.18 -22.15 25.46
C GLU A 466 28.69 -23.21 26.49
N GLU A 467 28.60 -24.49 26.12
CA GLU A 467 28.39 -25.63 27.05
C GLU A 467 29.73 -26.24 27.52
#